data_de1bd552ed2b883b37f9ddc172bf90f4
#
_entry.id   de1bd552ed2b883b37f9ddc172bf90f4
#
_cell.length_a   1.000
_cell.length_b   1.000
_cell.length_c   1.000
_cell.angle_alpha   90.00
_cell.angle_beta   90.00
_cell.angle_gamma   90.00
#
_symmetry.space_group_name_H-M   'P 1'
#
loop_
_entity.id
_entity.type
_entity.pdbx_description
1 polymer ?
#
loop_
_entity_poly.entity_id
_entity_poly.type
_entity_poly.pdbx_seq_one_letter_code
_entity_poly.pdbx_strand_id
1 'polypeptide(L)'
;MCRCLRQYYAREQLQELSRLLPLGEARFETFRFDLYDSAEWESYGISPRANMERNFDVCRDFACQFSRGGGDLLLSGGTGLGKTFLSACIARVVSESGFSVVYDTAISIFAKLENDKFRPDEETAAEVRRCESCDLLILDDLGTEMTTSFVQSALYQLVNGRMIAGRSTIISTNLAPEELGQRYGAAILSRIEGGYEILPFFGEDIRRKR
;
A
#
# COMPACT_ATOMS: atom_id res chain seq x y z
N MET A 1 -11.52 -9.40 -22.61
CA MET A 1 -12.67 -9.03 -21.73
C MET A 1 -13.29 -7.76 -22.29
N CYS A 2 -14.63 -7.66 -22.44
CA CYS A 2 -15.26 -6.48 -23.02
C CYS A 2 -15.25 -5.30 -22.03
N ARG A 3 -15.37 -4.06 -22.54
CA ARG A 3 -15.33 -2.83 -21.73
C ARG A 3 -16.42 -2.79 -20.64
N CYS A 4 -17.61 -3.30 -20.92
CA CYS A 4 -18.72 -3.35 -19.96
C CYS A 4 -18.44 -4.30 -18.78
N LEU A 5 -17.80 -5.43 -19.04
CA LEU A 5 -17.46 -6.41 -18.00
C LEU A 5 -16.35 -5.88 -17.08
N ARG A 6 -15.37 -5.16 -17.64
CA ARG A 6 -14.34 -4.46 -16.85
C ARG A 6 -14.95 -3.41 -15.93
N GLN A 7 -15.89 -2.61 -16.44
CA GLN A 7 -16.59 -1.60 -15.64
C GLN A 7 -17.46 -2.21 -14.54
N TYR A 8 -18.07 -3.35 -14.78
CA TYR A 8 -18.84 -4.07 -13.76
C TYR A 8 -17.93 -4.55 -12.62
N TYR A 9 -16.83 -5.24 -12.94
CA TYR A 9 -15.89 -5.71 -11.94
C TYR A 9 -15.20 -4.56 -11.18
N ALA A 10 -14.86 -3.45 -11.85
CA ALA A 10 -14.32 -2.26 -11.21
C ALA A 10 -15.30 -1.66 -10.18
N ARG A 11 -16.61 -1.63 -10.48
CA ARG A 11 -17.64 -1.17 -9.54
C ARG A 11 -17.79 -2.08 -8.33
N GLU A 12 -17.80 -3.39 -8.54
CA GLU A 12 -17.86 -4.36 -7.43
C GLU A 12 -16.64 -4.22 -6.51
N GLN A 13 -15.44 -4.13 -7.08
CA GLN A 13 -14.20 -3.93 -6.33
C GLN A 13 -14.20 -2.60 -5.56
N LEU A 14 -14.67 -1.51 -6.17
CA LEU A 14 -14.81 -0.22 -5.48
C LEU A 14 -15.80 -0.27 -4.33
N GLN A 15 -16.85 -1.07 -4.42
CA GLN A 15 -17.79 -1.27 -3.31
C GLN A 15 -17.16 -2.07 -2.15
N GLU A 16 -16.37 -3.11 -2.45
CA GLU A 16 -15.59 -3.84 -1.43
C GLU A 16 -14.56 -2.92 -0.77
N LEU A 17 -13.78 -2.19 -1.55
CA LEU A 17 -12.83 -1.20 -1.08
C LEU A 17 -13.50 -0.11 -0.22
N SER A 18 -14.69 0.34 -0.59
CA SER A 18 -15.45 1.35 0.16
C SER A 18 -16.00 0.85 1.50
N ARG A 19 -16.12 -0.46 1.69
CA ARG A 19 -16.49 -1.06 2.99
C ARG A 19 -15.31 -1.16 3.95
N LEU A 20 -14.09 -1.32 3.42
CA LEU A 20 -12.86 -1.47 4.20
C LEU A 20 -12.24 -0.13 4.60
N LEU A 21 -12.49 0.91 3.82
CA LEU A 21 -11.93 2.24 4.01
C LEU A 21 -13.01 3.31 3.92
N PRO A 22 -12.86 4.45 4.60
CA PRO A 22 -13.65 5.65 4.31
C PRO A 22 -13.22 6.26 2.95
N LEU A 23 -13.24 5.43 1.89
CA LEU A 23 -12.84 5.78 0.52
C LEU A 23 -13.76 6.82 -0.13
N GLY A 24 -14.89 7.16 0.51
CA GLY A 24 -15.86 8.08 -0.06
C GLY A 24 -15.25 9.40 -0.54
N GLU A 25 -14.21 9.86 0.14
CA GLU A 25 -13.57 11.16 -0.10
C GLU A 25 -12.11 11.08 -0.61
N ALA A 26 -11.48 9.89 -0.62
CA ALA A 26 -10.09 9.75 -1.05
C ALA A 26 -9.98 9.87 -2.58
N ARG A 27 -9.64 11.07 -3.04
CA ARG A 27 -9.35 11.42 -4.42
C ARG A 27 -8.11 12.30 -4.46
N PHE A 28 -7.30 12.22 -5.50
CA PHE A 28 -6.16 13.12 -5.67
C PHE A 28 -6.59 14.59 -5.69
N GLU A 29 -7.76 14.90 -6.26
CA GLU A 29 -8.30 16.26 -6.35
C GLU A 29 -8.71 16.84 -4.99
N THR A 30 -8.96 15.99 -3.99
CA THR A 30 -9.35 16.42 -2.63
C THR A 30 -8.18 16.45 -1.66
N PHE A 31 -6.95 16.21 -2.14
CA PHE A 31 -5.76 16.23 -1.29
C PHE A 31 -5.44 17.66 -0.82
N ARG A 32 -5.12 17.81 0.47
CA ARG A 32 -4.92 19.11 1.10
C ARG A 32 -3.47 19.34 1.48
N PHE A 33 -2.73 20.02 0.63
CA PHE A 33 -1.35 20.43 0.88
C PHE A 33 -1.18 21.48 1.98
N ASP A 34 -2.23 22.28 2.23
CA ASP A 34 -2.25 23.32 3.26
C ASP A 34 -2.12 22.79 4.69
N LEU A 35 -2.34 21.50 4.90
CA LEU A 35 -2.14 20.81 6.19
C LEU A 35 -0.67 20.54 6.53
N TYR A 36 0.23 20.66 5.58
CA TYR A 36 1.66 20.38 5.74
C TYR A 36 2.44 21.66 5.95
N ASP A 37 3.43 21.60 6.86
CA ASP A 37 4.30 22.72 7.15
C ASP A 37 5.16 23.08 5.94
N SER A 38 5.24 24.38 5.64
CA SER A 38 6.07 24.93 4.57
C SER A 38 7.47 25.34 5.04
N ALA A 39 7.73 25.35 6.36
CA ALA A 39 9.07 25.60 6.89
C ALA A 39 9.99 24.41 6.63
N GLU A 40 11.21 24.68 6.22
CA GLU A 40 12.24 23.67 6.01
C GLU A 40 12.63 23.01 7.34
N TRP A 41 12.72 21.68 7.35
CA TRP A 41 13.21 20.91 8.47
C TRP A 41 14.69 20.58 8.26
N GLU A 42 15.56 21.09 9.14
CA GLU A 42 17.02 20.94 9.03
C GLU A 42 17.47 19.49 8.83
N SER A 43 16.80 18.53 9.51
CA SER A 43 17.11 17.10 9.41
C SER A 43 16.86 16.49 8.03
N TYR A 44 16.03 17.13 7.19
CA TYR A 44 15.64 16.62 5.87
C TYR A 44 16.06 17.54 4.72
N GLY A 45 16.46 18.80 5.00
CA GLY A 45 16.83 19.79 3.99
C GLY A 45 15.69 20.25 3.07
N ILE A 46 14.46 19.88 3.38
CA ILE A 46 13.23 20.30 2.67
C ILE A 46 12.07 20.40 3.66
N SER A 47 11.01 21.12 3.26
CA SER A 47 9.79 21.22 4.08
C SER A 47 8.93 19.96 3.96
N PRO A 48 8.14 19.62 5.00
CA PRO A 48 7.13 18.55 4.92
C PRO A 48 6.17 18.74 3.73
N ARG A 49 5.81 19.98 3.40
CA ARG A 49 4.96 20.29 2.25
C ARG A 49 5.62 19.95 0.92
N ALA A 50 6.87 20.39 0.70
CA ALA A 50 7.59 20.10 -0.54
C ALA A 50 7.82 18.58 -0.73
N ASN A 51 8.15 17.87 0.36
CA ASN A 51 8.24 16.42 0.33
C ASN A 51 6.89 15.76 -0.03
N MET A 52 5.80 16.26 0.53
CA MET A 52 4.46 15.71 0.25
C MET A 52 4.01 15.99 -1.19
N GLU A 53 4.32 17.17 -1.75
CA GLU A 53 4.05 17.48 -3.16
C GLU A 53 4.78 16.48 -4.08
N ARG A 54 6.05 16.17 -3.79
CA ARG A 54 6.81 15.13 -4.51
C ARG A 54 6.17 13.73 -4.36
N ASN A 55 5.87 13.31 -3.14
CA ASN A 55 5.26 12.00 -2.90
C ASN A 55 3.90 11.88 -3.57
N PHE A 56 3.10 12.95 -3.55
CA PHE A 56 1.82 13.03 -4.23
C PHE A 56 1.97 12.84 -5.74
N ASP A 57 2.93 13.54 -6.37
CA ASP A 57 3.17 13.42 -7.81
C ASP A 57 3.58 11.99 -8.18
N VAL A 58 4.50 11.37 -7.44
CA VAL A 58 4.87 9.96 -7.66
C VAL A 58 3.67 9.04 -7.53
N CYS A 59 2.86 9.18 -6.48
CA CYS A 59 1.67 8.36 -6.28
C CYS A 59 0.64 8.54 -7.40
N ARG A 60 0.42 9.78 -7.86
CA ARG A 60 -0.50 10.09 -8.96
C ARG A 60 -0.01 9.51 -10.27
N ASP A 61 1.28 9.70 -10.59
CA ASP A 61 1.88 9.20 -11.81
C ASP A 61 1.89 7.67 -11.83
N PHE A 62 2.22 7.02 -10.71
CA PHE A 62 2.09 5.56 -10.55
C PHE A 62 0.66 5.10 -10.86
N ALA A 63 -0.35 5.76 -10.31
CA ALA A 63 -1.75 5.38 -10.51
C ALA A 63 -2.23 5.61 -11.96
N CYS A 64 -1.89 6.77 -12.55
CA CYS A 64 -2.32 7.14 -13.90
C CYS A 64 -1.62 6.34 -15.01
N GLN A 65 -0.36 5.93 -14.78
CA GLN A 65 0.44 5.15 -15.72
C GLN A 65 0.48 3.66 -15.38
N PHE A 66 -0.36 3.21 -14.45
CA PHE A 66 -0.33 1.85 -13.95
C PHE A 66 -0.40 0.81 -15.07
N SER A 67 0.54 -0.11 -15.04
CA SER A 67 0.61 -1.27 -15.93
C SER A 67 1.10 -2.48 -15.13
N ARG A 68 0.84 -3.68 -15.63
CA ARG A 68 1.35 -4.89 -14.99
C ARG A 68 2.87 -4.88 -14.96
N GLY A 69 3.44 -5.06 -13.77
CA GLY A 69 4.89 -4.95 -13.55
C GLY A 69 5.42 -3.52 -13.54
N GLY A 70 4.55 -2.53 -13.34
CA GLY A 70 4.88 -1.10 -13.32
C GLY A 70 5.64 -0.62 -12.09
N GLY A 71 6.12 -1.52 -11.23
CA GLY A 71 6.90 -1.21 -10.04
C GLY A 71 6.14 -1.41 -8.73
N ASP A 72 6.85 -1.16 -7.63
CA ASP A 72 6.39 -1.31 -6.26
C ASP A 72 6.67 -0.02 -5.48
N LEU A 73 5.83 0.34 -4.50
CA LEU A 73 6.02 1.52 -3.66
C LEU A 73 6.08 1.15 -2.18
N LEU A 74 7.03 1.77 -1.45
CA LEU A 74 7.05 1.77 0.00
C LEU A 74 6.75 3.19 0.51
N LEU A 75 5.62 3.39 1.17
CA LEU A 75 5.25 4.62 1.86
C LEU A 75 5.66 4.50 3.33
N SER A 76 6.78 5.09 3.70
CA SER A 76 7.42 4.94 5.03
C SER A 76 7.41 6.26 5.80
N GLY A 77 7.02 6.23 7.07
CA GLY A 77 7.09 7.41 7.95
C GLY A 77 5.95 7.49 8.95
N GLY A 78 5.98 8.49 9.82
CA GLY A 78 5.09 8.64 10.97
C GLY A 78 3.58 8.50 10.69
N THR A 79 2.82 8.35 11.76
CA THR A 79 1.36 8.26 11.67
C THR A 79 0.72 9.60 11.26
N GLY A 80 -0.46 9.55 10.63
CA GLY A 80 -1.22 10.75 10.30
C GLY A 80 -0.61 11.64 9.22
N LEU A 81 0.25 11.11 8.36
CA LEU A 81 0.93 11.87 7.30
C LEU A 81 0.32 11.67 5.90
N GLY A 82 -0.80 10.95 5.77
CA GLY A 82 -1.51 10.80 4.51
C GLY A 82 -1.17 9.56 3.70
N LYS A 83 -0.35 8.61 4.19
CA LYS A 83 -0.02 7.35 3.51
C LYS A 83 -1.26 6.57 3.06
N THR A 84 -2.13 6.24 4.00
CA THR A 84 -3.41 5.54 3.75
C THR A 84 -4.30 6.30 2.75
N PHE A 85 -4.33 7.64 2.81
CA PHE A 85 -5.10 8.46 1.87
C PHE A 85 -4.57 8.33 0.45
N LEU A 86 -3.24 8.45 0.24
CA LEU A 86 -2.63 8.30 -1.09
C LEU A 86 -2.75 6.87 -1.60
N SER A 87 -2.57 5.86 -0.75
CA SER A 87 -2.80 4.44 -1.11
C SER A 87 -4.24 4.22 -1.59
N ALA A 88 -5.22 4.85 -0.92
CA ALA A 88 -6.63 4.78 -1.31
C ALA A 88 -6.91 5.48 -2.65
N CYS A 89 -6.27 6.64 -2.91
CA CYS A 89 -6.35 7.32 -4.20
C CYS A 89 -5.82 6.45 -5.33
N ILE A 90 -4.65 5.81 -5.12
CA ILE A 90 -4.06 4.88 -6.09
C ILE A 90 -5.00 3.70 -6.35
N ALA A 91 -5.50 3.05 -5.29
CA ALA A 91 -6.43 1.93 -5.41
C ALA A 91 -7.64 2.26 -6.27
N ARG A 92 -8.22 3.45 -6.07
CA ARG A 92 -9.35 3.94 -6.84
C ARG A 92 -9.02 4.06 -8.32
N VAL A 93 -7.97 4.83 -8.67
CA VAL A 93 -7.61 5.11 -10.07
C VAL A 93 -7.25 3.82 -10.82
N VAL A 94 -6.47 2.93 -10.19
CA VAL A 94 -6.07 1.65 -10.76
C VAL A 94 -7.28 0.74 -10.97
N SER A 95 -8.20 0.67 -9.99
CA SER A 95 -9.44 -0.10 -10.13
C SER A 95 -10.36 0.47 -11.22
N GLU A 96 -10.54 1.81 -11.28
CA GLU A 96 -11.32 2.47 -12.33
C GLU A 96 -10.72 2.23 -13.73
N SER A 97 -9.41 2.04 -13.82
CA SER A 97 -8.71 1.64 -15.05
C SER A 97 -8.91 0.17 -15.44
N GLY A 98 -9.58 -0.62 -14.57
CA GLY A 98 -9.99 -2.01 -14.84
C GLY A 98 -8.95 -3.06 -14.47
N PHE A 99 -7.99 -2.72 -13.63
CA PHE A 99 -7.06 -3.67 -13.00
C PHE A 99 -7.65 -4.23 -11.71
N SER A 100 -7.23 -5.44 -11.35
CA SER A 100 -7.62 -6.07 -10.09
C SER A 100 -6.79 -5.50 -8.93
N VAL A 101 -7.48 -5.00 -7.90
CA VAL A 101 -6.86 -4.41 -6.72
C VAL A 101 -7.32 -5.14 -5.46
N VAL A 102 -6.38 -5.48 -4.59
CA VAL A 102 -6.66 -5.89 -3.21
C VAL A 102 -6.05 -4.84 -2.29
N TYR A 103 -6.87 -4.26 -1.42
CA TYR A 103 -6.45 -3.34 -0.38
C TYR A 103 -6.86 -3.90 0.97
N ASP A 104 -5.91 -4.14 1.85
CA ASP A 104 -6.21 -4.60 3.21
C ASP A 104 -5.07 -4.22 4.16
N THR A 105 -5.35 -4.28 5.46
CA THR A 105 -4.32 -4.07 6.48
C THR A 105 -3.40 -5.28 6.59
N ALA A 106 -2.16 -5.07 7.01
CA ALA A 106 -1.20 -6.14 7.24
C ALA A 106 -1.77 -7.19 8.22
N ILE A 107 -2.43 -6.73 9.30
CA ILE A 107 -3.07 -7.63 10.28
C ILE A 107 -4.09 -8.55 9.60
N SER A 108 -4.97 -7.99 8.76
CA SER A 108 -6.01 -8.77 8.09
C SER A 108 -5.41 -9.78 7.09
N ILE A 109 -4.44 -9.35 6.29
CA ILE A 109 -3.78 -10.24 5.31
C ILE A 109 -3.06 -11.38 6.02
N PHE A 110 -2.31 -11.11 7.09
CA PHE A 110 -1.62 -12.18 7.83
C PHE A 110 -2.59 -13.13 8.53
N ALA A 111 -3.72 -12.62 9.04
CA ALA A 111 -4.76 -13.49 9.58
C ALA A 111 -5.36 -14.44 8.52
N LYS A 112 -5.58 -13.97 7.29
CA LYS A 112 -6.01 -14.80 6.16
C LYS A 112 -4.98 -15.87 5.80
N LEU A 113 -3.69 -15.48 5.70
CA LEU A 113 -2.59 -16.39 5.40
C LEU A 113 -2.41 -17.44 6.51
N GLU A 114 -2.61 -17.07 7.77
CA GLU A 114 -2.53 -17.98 8.92
C GLU A 114 -3.70 -18.97 8.92
N ASN A 115 -4.91 -18.49 8.66
CA ASN A 115 -6.10 -19.33 8.56
C ASN A 115 -5.99 -20.32 7.39
N ASP A 116 -5.57 -19.89 6.22
CA ASP A 116 -5.37 -20.77 5.05
C ASP A 116 -4.35 -21.88 5.37
N LYS A 117 -3.29 -21.57 6.11
CA LYS A 117 -2.25 -22.53 6.46
C LYS A 117 -2.69 -23.55 7.53
N PHE A 118 -3.40 -23.11 8.57
CA PHE A 118 -3.68 -23.93 9.76
C PHE A 118 -5.12 -24.42 9.85
N ARG A 119 -6.05 -23.79 9.12
CA ARG A 119 -7.47 -24.15 9.05
C ARG A 119 -8.00 -23.89 7.64
N PRO A 120 -7.47 -24.63 6.65
CA PRO A 120 -7.81 -24.38 5.25
C PRO A 120 -9.31 -24.60 5.00
N ASP A 121 -9.94 -23.61 4.40
CA ASP A 121 -11.25 -23.68 3.81
C ASP A 121 -11.23 -23.01 2.41
N GLU A 122 -12.25 -23.26 1.61
CA GLU A 122 -12.29 -22.82 0.21
C GLU A 122 -12.37 -21.30 0.09
N GLU A 123 -13.04 -20.62 1.01
CA GLU A 123 -13.21 -19.16 1.04
C GLU A 123 -11.88 -18.48 1.36
N THR A 124 -11.24 -18.87 2.46
CA THR A 124 -9.93 -18.34 2.86
C THR A 124 -8.86 -18.59 1.80
N ALA A 125 -8.84 -19.79 1.21
CA ALA A 125 -7.91 -20.09 0.12
C ALA A 125 -8.16 -19.22 -1.13
N ALA A 126 -9.40 -18.86 -1.42
CA ALA A 126 -9.74 -17.95 -2.52
C ALA A 126 -9.26 -16.52 -2.23
N GLU A 127 -9.40 -16.04 -0.97
CA GLU A 127 -8.91 -14.72 -0.57
C GLU A 127 -7.38 -14.63 -0.63
N VAL A 128 -6.67 -15.65 -0.16
CA VAL A 128 -5.19 -15.72 -0.25
C VAL A 128 -4.76 -15.69 -1.72
N ARG A 129 -5.37 -16.52 -2.57
CA ARG A 129 -5.08 -16.48 -4.02
C ARG A 129 -5.34 -15.11 -4.63
N ARG A 130 -6.36 -14.37 -4.17
CA ARG A 130 -6.60 -12.99 -4.62
C ARG A 130 -5.44 -12.05 -4.22
N CYS A 131 -4.94 -12.14 -2.99
CA CYS A 131 -3.79 -11.36 -2.55
C CYS A 131 -2.53 -11.66 -3.38
N GLU A 132 -2.30 -12.93 -3.71
CA GLU A 132 -1.16 -13.36 -4.51
C GLU A 132 -1.27 -12.98 -5.99
N SER A 133 -2.50 -12.98 -6.55
CA SER A 133 -2.72 -12.93 -8.01
C SER A 133 -3.28 -11.61 -8.53
N CYS A 134 -3.75 -10.68 -7.70
CA CYS A 134 -4.23 -9.36 -8.15
C CYS A 134 -3.13 -8.54 -8.84
N ASP A 135 -3.52 -7.63 -9.71
CA ASP A 135 -2.57 -6.76 -10.42
C ASP A 135 -1.87 -5.79 -9.46
N LEU A 136 -2.62 -5.24 -8.48
CA LEU A 136 -2.08 -4.39 -7.42
C LEU A 136 -2.54 -4.89 -6.05
N LEU A 137 -1.58 -5.17 -5.16
CA LEU A 137 -1.82 -5.40 -3.73
C LEU A 137 -1.40 -4.16 -2.94
N ILE A 138 -2.26 -3.70 -2.04
CA ILE A 138 -1.93 -2.66 -1.06
C ILE A 138 -1.98 -3.27 0.33
N LEU A 139 -0.81 -3.35 0.96
CA LEU A 139 -0.57 -3.83 2.31
C LEU A 139 -0.45 -2.62 3.23
N ASP A 140 -1.56 -2.24 3.89
CA ASP A 140 -1.59 -1.02 4.70
C ASP A 140 -1.20 -1.28 6.15
N ASP A 141 -0.51 -0.31 6.75
CA ASP A 141 -0.06 -0.31 8.15
C ASP A 141 0.81 -1.52 8.55
N LEU A 142 1.75 -1.94 7.68
CA LEU A 142 2.74 -2.96 8.02
C LEU A 142 3.57 -2.50 9.23
N GLY A 143 3.70 -3.37 10.22
CA GLY A 143 4.42 -3.08 11.46
C GLY A 143 3.51 -2.91 12.67
N THR A 144 2.20 -3.00 12.51
CA THR A 144 1.22 -2.93 13.61
C THR A 144 0.83 -4.29 14.16
N GLU A 145 1.09 -5.36 13.39
CA GLU A 145 0.83 -6.74 13.79
C GLU A 145 1.93 -7.30 14.72
N MET A 146 1.64 -8.43 15.37
CA MET A 146 2.63 -9.17 16.14
C MET A 146 3.59 -9.89 15.19
N THR A 147 4.88 -9.59 15.32
CA THR A 147 5.92 -10.22 14.49
C THR A 147 6.26 -11.62 15.02
N THR A 148 5.76 -12.63 14.35
CA THR A 148 6.09 -14.04 14.58
C THR A 148 6.95 -14.57 13.44
N SER A 149 7.58 -15.74 13.62
CA SER A 149 8.31 -16.42 12.54
C SER A 149 7.38 -16.75 11.35
N PHE A 150 6.09 -16.99 11.62
CA PHE A 150 5.09 -17.17 10.58
C PHE A 150 4.91 -15.90 9.76
N VAL A 151 4.68 -14.75 10.42
CA VAL A 151 4.49 -13.45 9.75
C VAL A 151 5.70 -13.08 8.91
N GLN A 152 6.93 -13.28 9.42
CA GLN A 152 8.15 -13.03 8.66
C GLN A 152 8.22 -13.89 7.39
N SER A 153 7.95 -15.19 7.50
CA SER A 153 7.94 -16.11 6.37
C SER A 153 6.82 -15.79 5.36
N ALA A 154 5.63 -15.48 5.85
CA ALA A 154 4.46 -15.17 5.03
C ALA A 154 4.66 -13.86 4.26
N LEU A 155 5.19 -12.81 4.91
CA LEU A 155 5.52 -11.56 4.24
C LEU A 155 6.56 -11.77 3.12
N TYR A 156 7.63 -12.53 3.42
CA TYR A 156 8.65 -12.82 2.42
C TYR A 156 8.07 -13.57 1.22
N GLN A 157 7.28 -14.62 1.46
CA GLN A 157 6.67 -15.42 0.39
C GLN A 157 5.72 -14.57 -0.47
N LEU A 158 4.88 -13.76 0.15
CA LEU A 158 3.94 -12.89 -0.54
C LEU A 158 4.66 -11.85 -1.41
N VAL A 159 5.58 -11.07 -0.82
CA VAL A 159 6.34 -10.03 -1.53
C VAL A 159 7.18 -10.62 -2.65
N ASN A 160 8.00 -11.64 -2.33
CA ASN A 160 8.88 -12.26 -3.31
C ASN A 160 8.10 -12.97 -4.44
N GLY A 161 7.01 -13.66 -4.12
CA GLY A 161 6.15 -14.32 -5.10
C GLY A 161 5.53 -13.33 -6.08
N ARG A 162 5.05 -12.19 -5.57
CA ARG A 162 4.47 -11.13 -6.40
C ARG A 162 5.51 -10.44 -7.27
N MET A 163 6.70 -10.13 -6.74
CA MET A 163 7.82 -9.58 -7.51
C MET A 163 8.23 -10.51 -8.68
N ILE A 164 8.38 -11.82 -8.42
CA ILE A 164 8.70 -12.81 -9.45
C ILE A 164 7.60 -12.90 -10.51
N ALA A 165 6.34 -12.75 -10.11
CA ALA A 165 5.20 -12.77 -11.02
C ALA A 165 4.98 -11.44 -11.77
N GLY A 166 5.81 -10.41 -11.54
CA GLY A 166 5.67 -9.08 -12.13
C GLY A 166 4.37 -8.39 -11.71
N ARG A 167 3.98 -8.51 -10.43
CA ARG A 167 2.76 -7.92 -9.88
C ARG A 167 3.10 -6.82 -8.89
N SER A 168 2.46 -5.69 -9.03
CA SER A 168 2.75 -4.50 -8.21
C SER A 168 2.24 -4.62 -6.78
N THR A 169 3.06 -4.16 -5.84
CA THR A 169 2.73 -4.11 -4.41
C THR A 169 3.02 -2.74 -3.84
N ILE A 170 2.07 -2.18 -3.11
CA ILE A 170 2.28 -0.98 -2.29
C ILE A 170 2.28 -1.41 -0.83
N ILE A 171 3.28 -0.99 -0.08
CA ILE A 171 3.37 -1.18 1.36
C ILE A 171 3.32 0.19 2.02
N SER A 172 2.41 0.40 2.96
CA SER A 172 2.50 1.52 3.88
C SER A 172 2.96 1.05 5.24
N THR A 173 3.81 1.86 5.90
CA THR A 173 4.36 1.52 7.21
C THR A 173 4.74 2.77 7.99
N ASN A 174 4.74 2.63 9.32
CA ASN A 174 5.29 3.66 10.21
C ASN A 174 6.78 3.42 10.54
N LEU A 175 7.34 2.32 10.07
CA LEU A 175 8.73 1.94 10.27
C LEU A 175 9.64 2.53 9.20
N ALA A 176 10.89 2.87 9.57
CA ALA A 176 11.93 3.14 8.60
C ALA A 176 12.38 1.83 7.90
N PRO A 177 13.01 1.90 6.71
CA PRO A 177 13.48 0.69 6.02
C PRO A 177 14.38 -0.20 6.88
N GLU A 178 15.27 0.38 7.66
CA GLU A 178 16.18 -0.33 8.56
C GLU A 178 15.41 -1.07 9.67
N GLU A 179 14.35 -0.45 10.20
CA GLU A 179 13.48 -1.07 11.22
C GLU A 179 12.67 -2.24 10.61
N LEU A 180 12.28 -2.13 9.34
CA LEU A 180 11.66 -3.26 8.61
C LEU A 180 12.63 -4.44 8.53
N GLY A 181 13.91 -4.18 8.24
CA GLY A 181 14.95 -5.21 8.23
C GLY A 181 15.17 -5.88 9.59
N GLN A 182 15.16 -5.09 10.66
CA GLN A 182 15.26 -5.62 12.04
C GLN A 182 14.04 -6.46 12.42
N ARG A 183 12.85 -6.05 11.99
CA ARG A 183 11.59 -6.67 12.36
C ARG A 183 11.26 -7.91 11.52
N TYR A 184 11.45 -7.84 10.20
CA TYR A 184 11.05 -8.91 9.26
C TYR A 184 12.22 -9.67 8.66
N GLY A 185 13.45 -9.25 8.93
CA GLY A 185 14.66 -9.89 8.48
C GLY A 185 15.30 -9.24 7.25
N ALA A 186 16.61 -9.47 7.10
CA ALA A 186 17.43 -8.87 6.04
C ALA A 186 16.95 -9.23 4.62
N ALA A 187 16.32 -10.39 4.45
CA ALA A 187 15.81 -10.82 3.15
C ALA A 187 14.66 -9.93 2.64
N ILE A 188 13.77 -9.49 3.53
CA ILE A 188 12.70 -8.53 3.19
C ILE A 188 13.29 -7.16 2.88
N LEU A 189 14.22 -6.67 3.71
CA LEU A 189 14.88 -5.39 3.47
C LEU A 189 15.54 -5.35 2.09
N SER A 190 16.30 -6.38 1.75
CA SER A 190 16.96 -6.49 0.45
C SER A 190 15.97 -6.48 -0.73
N ARG A 191 14.78 -7.09 -0.59
CA ARG A 191 13.73 -7.04 -1.63
C ARG A 191 13.14 -5.65 -1.78
N ILE A 192 12.91 -4.97 -0.66
CA ILE A 192 12.37 -3.61 -0.64
C ILE A 192 13.38 -2.64 -1.24
N GLU A 193 14.62 -2.64 -0.78
CA GLU A 193 15.66 -1.74 -1.29
C GLU A 193 16.00 -1.96 -2.77
N GLY A 194 15.91 -3.22 -3.23
CA GLY A 194 16.23 -3.58 -4.61
C GLY A 194 15.06 -3.42 -5.60
N GLY A 195 13.81 -3.30 -5.14
CA GLY A 195 12.64 -3.35 -6.02
C GLY A 195 11.58 -2.29 -5.79
N TYR A 196 11.59 -1.58 -4.67
CA TYR A 196 10.56 -0.59 -4.33
C TYR A 196 11.07 0.84 -4.49
N GLU A 197 10.25 1.72 -5.03
CA GLU A 197 10.48 3.15 -4.87
C GLU A 197 10.04 3.54 -3.45
N ILE A 198 10.99 4.07 -2.67
CA ILE A 198 10.78 4.42 -1.26
C ILE A 198 10.37 5.88 -1.16
N LEU A 199 9.17 6.12 -0.66
CA LEU A 199 8.61 7.45 -0.42
C LEU A 199 8.65 7.76 1.08
N PRO A 200 9.56 8.61 1.55
CA PRO A 200 9.61 9.01 2.95
C PRO A 200 8.51 10.01 3.25
N PHE A 201 7.79 9.79 4.37
CA PHE A 201 6.79 10.70 4.90
C PHE A 201 7.26 11.25 6.24
N PHE A 202 7.39 12.56 6.35
CA PHE A 202 7.75 13.24 7.58
C PHE A 202 6.94 14.53 7.76
N GLY A 203 6.82 14.98 9.00
CA GLY A 203 6.01 16.13 9.38
C GLY A 203 5.20 15.85 10.64
N GLU A 204 4.29 16.77 10.96
CA GLU A 204 3.35 16.63 12.06
C GLU A 204 2.09 15.86 11.64
N ASP A 205 1.45 15.17 12.57
CA ASP A 205 0.17 14.47 12.34
C ASP A 205 -0.91 15.47 11.91
N ILE A 206 -1.30 15.42 10.61
CA ILE A 206 -2.27 16.35 10.01
C ILE A 206 -3.69 16.17 10.54
N ARG A 207 -4.00 15.04 11.21
CA ARG A 207 -5.31 14.82 11.83
C ARG A 207 -5.57 15.78 13.00
N ARG A 208 -4.50 16.33 13.60
CA ARG A 208 -4.57 17.32 14.67
C ARG A 208 -4.82 18.76 14.16
N LYS A 209 -4.76 18.97 12.84
CA LYS A 209 -4.93 20.28 12.18
C LYS A 209 -6.30 20.43 11.50
N ARG A 210 -7.18 19.46 11.70
CA ARG A 210 -8.56 19.48 11.19
C ARG A 210 -9.51 20.19 12.13
#